data_ab7ca16df2efc4668f13a81b2bb70da2
#
_entry.id   ab7ca16df2efc4668f13a81b2bb70da2
#
_cell.length_a   1.000
_cell.length_b   1.000
_cell.length_c   1.000
_cell.angle_alpha   90.00
_cell.angle_beta   90.00
_cell.angle_gamma   90.00
#
_symmetry.space_group_name_H-M   'P 1'
#
loop_
_entity.id
_entity.type
_entity.pdbx_description
1 polymer ?
#
loop_
_entity_poly.entity_id
_entity_poly.type
_entity_poly.pdbx_seq_one_letter_code
_entity_poly.pdbx_strand_id
1 'polypeptide(L)'
;MPDEIEEASGFTLFGRRIKSLIYTTDVAVIRNSNADAVFAVYPFTPQPAITQALLTVAECPVFVGVGGGTTTGKRSVQMAAVSEMQGAAGCVVNSPATAEMVEHITNIADIPVIATVVRCDDDAHAKVRAGAKILNIAAGKNTPQVLRELRKHYPNLPLIAPGGKTPESIRETIAAGANAIIWTPPSAQQLQTDMMQRYRKMKEDATPVISHDDVPIIDQVAAAEVSQVENMNPDVPIPDEVIERVASIHERVEEHRANRGLKPSLHGFFFRGKKR
;
A
#
# COMPACT_ATOMS: atom_id res chain seq x y z
N MET A 1 -2.79 -0.55 -8.33
CA MET A 1 -4.01 0.23 -8.66
C MET A 1 -4.75 -0.49 -9.76
N PRO A 2 -6.10 -0.42 -9.86
CA PRO A 2 -6.85 -0.89 -11.03
C PRO A 2 -6.43 -0.17 -12.31
N ASP A 3 -6.35 -0.92 -13.42
CA ASP A 3 -5.88 -0.39 -14.72
C ASP A 3 -6.80 0.69 -15.29
N GLU A 4 -8.10 0.61 -15.00
CA GLU A 4 -9.11 1.58 -15.44
C GLU A 4 -8.82 3.01 -14.99
N ILE A 5 -8.08 3.17 -13.89
CA ILE A 5 -7.72 4.50 -13.36
C ILE A 5 -6.80 5.26 -14.32
N GLU A 6 -6.04 4.56 -15.15
CA GLU A 6 -5.21 5.18 -16.19
C GLU A 6 -6.02 5.95 -17.24
N GLU A 7 -7.31 5.64 -17.40
CA GLU A 7 -8.23 6.36 -18.27
C GLU A 7 -8.57 7.78 -17.75
N ALA A 8 -8.31 8.05 -16.46
CA ALA A 8 -8.54 9.37 -15.88
C ALA A 8 -7.67 10.45 -16.52
N SER A 9 -8.24 11.64 -16.68
CA SER A 9 -7.52 12.77 -17.28
C SER A 9 -6.35 13.25 -16.44
N GLY A 10 -6.38 13.01 -15.12
CA GLY A 10 -5.42 13.50 -14.16
C GLY A 10 -5.50 15.02 -13.91
N PHE A 11 -4.81 15.46 -12.87
CA PHE A 11 -4.48 16.88 -12.66
C PHE A 11 -2.98 17.00 -12.37
N THR A 12 -2.41 18.18 -12.57
CA THR A 12 -0.98 18.40 -12.34
C THR A 12 -0.77 19.11 -11.00
N LEU A 13 0.11 18.55 -10.17
CA LEU A 13 0.56 19.15 -8.91
C LEU A 13 2.06 18.98 -8.77
N PHE A 14 2.78 20.07 -8.49
CA PHE A 14 4.25 20.10 -8.38
C PHE A 14 4.97 19.40 -9.55
N GLY A 15 4.47 19.64 -10.78
CA GLY A 15 5.02 19.05 -12.01
C GLY A 15 4.69 17.57 -12.22
N ARG A 16 3.97 16.92 -11.33
CA ARG A 16 3.54 15.52 -11.45
C ARG A 16 2.08 15.45 -11.90
N ARG A 17 1.78 14.51 -12.81
CA ARG A 17 0.40 14.17 -13.20
C ARG A 17 -0.15 13.16 -12.21
N ILE A 18 -1.32 13.45 -11.62
CA ILE A 18 -1.98 12.61 -10.63
C ILE A 18 -3.31 12.12 -11.21
N LYS A 19 -3.44 10.82 -11.41
CA LYS A 19 -4.64 10.11 -11.86
C LYS A 19 -5.19 9.21 -10.76
N SER A 20 -4.33 8.73 -9.88
CA SER A 20 -4.63 7.75 -8.85
C SER A 20 -4.22 8.23 -7.46
N LEU A 21 -5.13 8.04 -6.49
CA LEU A 21 -4.86 8.31 -5.08
C LEU A 21 -5.20 7.06 -4.28
N ILE A 22 -4.24 6.52 -3.53
CA ILE A 22 -4.51 5.39 -2.65
C ILE A 22 -5.03 5.88 -1.29
N TYR A 23 -6.23 5.42 -0.91
CA TYR A 23 -6.86 5.77 0.37
C TYR A 23 -6.45 4.79 1.46
N THR A 24 -5.40 5.11 2.18
CA THR A 24 -4.89 4.27 3.25
C THR A 24 -3.94 5.04 4.17
N THR A 25 -3.74 4.54 5.39
CA THR A 25 -2.67 4.94 6.32
C THR A 25 -1.76 3.76 6.66
N ASP A 26 -1.95 2.62 6.00
CA ASP A 26 -1.10 1.44 6.18
C ASP A 26 0.22 1.66 5.44
N VAL A 27 1.30 1.79 6.21
CA VAL A 27 2.65 2.08 5.68
C VAL A 27 3.17 0.98 4.76
N ALA A 28 2.83 -0.29 5.02
CA ALA A 28 3.24 -1.39 4.18
C ALA A 28 2.53 -1.34 2.81
N VAL A 29 1.25 -1.01 2.81
CA VAL A 29 0.46 -0.83 1.58
C VAL A 29 0.94 0.39 0.80
N ILE A 30 1.19 1.52 1.48
CA ILE A 30 1.72 2.74 0.85
C ILE A 30 3.03 2.44 0.13
N ARG A 31 3.98 1.80 0.81
CA ARG A 31 5.33 1.52 0.28
C ARG A 31 5.32 0.59 -0.93
N ASN A 32 4.33 -0.29 -1.02
CA ASN A 32 4.20 -1.29 -2.10
C ASN A 32 3.11 -0.92 -3.11
N SER A 33 2.67 0.34 -3.15
CA SER A 33 1.66 0.83 -4.08
C SER A 33 2.31 1.50 -5.29
N ASN A 34 1.63 1.39 -6.44
CA ASN A 34 1.94 2.12 -7.66
C ASN A 34 0.99 3.33 -7.88
N ALA A 35 0.39 3.87 -6.82
CA ALA A 35 -0.45 5.06 -6.91
C ALA A 35 0.40 6.32 -7.14
N ASP A 36 -0.18 7.30 -7.85
CA ASP A 36 0.49 8.60 -8.08
C ASP A 36 0.56 9.45 -6.81
N ALA A 37 -0.37 9.23 -5.85
CA ALA A 37 -0.40 9.93 -4.58
C ALA A 37 -1.06 9.08 -3.48
N VAL A 38 -0.80 9.47 -2.23
CA VAL A 38 -1.49 8.93 -1.05
C VAL A 38 -2.57 9.91 -0.58
N PHE A 39 -3.76 9.39 -0.27
CA PHE A 39 -4.85 10.13 0.34
C PHE A 39 -5.04 9.65 1.79
N ALA A 40 -4.33 10.28 2.73
CA ALA A 40 -4.19 9.85 4.11
C ALA A 40 -5.21 10.55 5.01
N VAL A 41 -6.43 10.04 5.02
CA VAL A 41 -7.52 10.51 5.90
C VAL A 41 -7.98 9.36 6.77
N TYR A 42 -8.12 9.60 8.07
CA TYR A 42 -8.51 8.58 9.05
C TYR A 42 -9.49 9.17 10.08
N PRO A 43 -10.31 8.33 10.77
CA PRO A 43 -11.44 8.81 11.57
C PRO A 43 -11.08 9.29 12.98
N PHE A 44 -9.84 9.68 13.21
CA PHE A 44 -9.36 10.18 14.51
C PHE A 44 -8.82 11.60 14.36
N THR A 45 -8.59 12.27 15.50
CA THR A 45 -7.92 13.56 15.51
C THR A 45 -6.55 13.46 14.82
N PRO A 46 -6.27 14.30 13.82
CA PRO A 46 -5.00 14.31 13.13
C PRO A 46 -3.83 14.53 14.10
N GLN A 47 -2.75 13.77 13.88
CA GLN A 47 -1.56 13.83 14.72
C GLN A 47 -0.30 13.99 13.87
N PRO A 48 0.59 14.96 14.20
CA PRO A 48 1.83 15.18 13.46
C PRO A 48 2.71 13.94 13.34
N ALA A 49 2.76 13.10 14.38
CA ALA A 49 3.53 11.85 14.37
C ALA A 49 3.05 10.88 13.30
N ILE A 50 1.75 10.74 13.09
CA ILE A 50 1.18 9.89 12.03
C ILE A 50 1.49 10.49 10.66
N THR A 51 1.27 11.79 10.48
CA THR A 51 1.61 12.51 9.24
C THR A 51 3.09 12.29 8.89
N GLN A 52 4.00 12.47 9.86
CA GLN A 52 5.43 12.28 9.64
C GLN A 52 5.77 10.84 9.23
N ALA A 53 5.18 9.85 9.87
CA ALA A 53 5.41 8.45 9.54
C ALA A 53 4.99 8.14 8.08
N LEU A 54 3.83 8.64 7.65
CA LEU A 54 3.34 8.47 6.29
C LEU A 54 4.25 9.15 5.25
N LEU A 55 4.66 10.40 5.53
CA LEU A 55 5.58 11.14 4.67
C LEU A 55 6.96 10.49 4.57
N THR A 56 7.42 9.85 5.63
CA THR A 56 8.73 9.16 5.65
C THR A 56 8.73 7.92 4.76
N VAL A 57 7.61 7.20 4.66
CA VAL A 57 7.56 5.95 3.89
C VAL A 57 7.06 6.12 2.46
N ALA A 58 6.29 7.19 2.18
CA ALA A 58 5.74 7.44 0.85
C ALA A 58 6.81 7.95 -0.13
N GLU A 59 6.83 7.41 -1.35
CA GLU A 59 7.68 7.89 -2.46
C GLU A 59 6.93 8.81 -3.42
N CYS A 60 5.66 9.09 -3.12
CA CYS A 60 4.79 9.95 -3.91
C CYS A 60 4.14 11.01 -3.01
N PRO A 61 3.52 12.06 -3.59
CA PRO A 61 2.83 13.10 -2.83
C PRO A 61 1.80 12.54 -1.86
N VAL A 62 1.75 13.10 -0.64
CA VAL A 62 0.78 12.69 0.40
C VAL A 62 -0.16 13.84 0.71
N PHE A 63 -1.46 13.61 0.52
CA PHE A 63 -2.53 14.49 0.96
C PHE A 63 -3.02 14.04 2.33
N VAL A 64 -3.00 14.91 3.32
CA VAL A 64 -3.26 14.55 4.71
C VAL A 64 -4.53 15.18 5.24
N GLY A 65 -5.32 14.41 5.97
CA GLY A 65 -6.51 14.90 6.65
C GLY A 65 -6.14 15.81 7.82
N VAL A 66 -6.68 17.04 7.83
CA VAL A 66 -6.41 18.03 8.89
C VAL A 66 -7.62 18.35 9.75
N GLY A 67 -8.80 17.81 9.41
CA GLY A 67 -10.03 17.98 10.18
C GLY A 67 -11.27 18.17 9.32
N GLY A 68 -12.26 18.88 9.87
CA GLY A 68 -13.58 19.05 9.27
C GLY A 68 -14.62 18.04 9.75
N GLY A 69 -14.25 17.17 10.69
CA GLY A 69 -15.17 16.26 11.39
C GLY A 69 -15.11 16.49 12.88
N THR A 70 -14.55 15.55 13.64
CA THR A 70 -14.35 15.67 15.09
C THR A 70 -13.35 16.76 15.48
N THR A 71 -12.38 17.05 14.62
CA THR A 71 -11.41 18.14 14.78
C THR A 71 -11.82 19.30 13.88
N THR A 72 -12.01 20.49 14.46
CA THR A 72 -12.52 21.68 13.77
C THR A 72 -11.83 22.96 14.24
N GLY A 73 -12.18 24.09 13.60
CA GLY A 73 -11.74 25.42 14.00
C GLY A 73 -10.23 25.60 14.01
N LYS A 74 -9.71 26.35 14.97
CA LYS A 74 -8.28 26.71 15.08
C LYS A 74 -7.35 25.51 15.04
N ARG A 75 -7.77 24.35 15.58
CA ARG A 75 -6.94 23.14 15.59
C ARG A 75 -6.71 22.57 14.19
N SER A 76 -7.74 22.54 13.35
CA SER A 76 -7.60 22.12 11.94
C SER A 76 -6.70 23.07 11.16
N VAL A 77 -6.82 24.37 11.41
CA VAL A 77 -5.97 25.41 10.79
C VAL A 77 -4.50 25.21 11.19
N GLN A 78 -4.23 25.00 12.49
CA GLN A 78 -2.87 24.72 12.97
C GLN A 78 -2.31 23.42 12.40
N MET A 79 -3.15 22.37 12.30
CA MET A 79 -2.75 21.10 11.71
C MET A 79 -2.37 21.22 10.23
N ALA A 80 -3.05 22.10 9.48
CA ALA A 80 -2.69 22.36 8.09
C ALA A 80 -1.28 22.97 7.97
N ALA A 81 -0.98 24.00 8.76
CA ALA A 81 0.35 24.61 8.79
C ALA A 81 1.45 23.61 9.21
N VAL A 82 1.19 22.80 10.24
CA VAL A 82 2.14 21.77 10.68
C VAL A 82 2.35 20.71 9.58
N SER A 83 1.29 20.27 8.91
CA SER A 83 1.37 19.28 7.83
C SER A 83 2.17 19.81 6.64
N GLU A 84 2.02 21.08 6.28
CA GLU A 84 2.84 21.74 5.26
C GLU A 84 4.32 21.76 5.65
N MET A 85 4.64 22.19 6.87
CA MET A 85 6.03 22.21 7.37
C MET A 85 6.65 20.82 7.42
N GLN A 86 5.85 19.76 7.57
CA GLN A 86 6.30 18.38 7.48
C GLN A 86 6.50 17.88 6.05
N GLY A 87 6.04 18.62 5.03
CA GLY A 87 6.19 18.28 3.62
C GLY A 87 4.98 17.60 2.98
N ALA A 88 3.78 17.74 3.56
CA ALA A 88 2.55 17.28 2.92
C ALA A 88 2.32 18.00 1.59
N ALA A 89 1.79 17.29 0.60
CA ALA A 89 1.48 17.84 -0.73
C ALA A 89 0.16 18.60 -0.78
N GLY A 90 -0.68 18.47 0.24
CA GLY A 90 -1.94 19.18 0.38
C GLY A 90 -2.70 18.76 1.62
N CYS A 91 -3.66 19.58 2.02
CA CYS A 91 -4.53 19.37 3.18
C CYS A 91 -5.91 18.91 2.73
N VAL A 92 -6.47 17.93 3.42
CA VAL A 92 -7.83 17.43 3.18
C VAL A 92 -8.72 17.83 4.34
N VAL A 93 -9.85 18.46 4.04
CA VAL A 93 -10.92 18.73 5.01
C VAL A 93 -12.16 17.90 4.66
N ASN A 94 -12.78 17.35 5.71
CA ASN A 94 -13.99 16.54 5.57
C ASN A 94 -15.23 17.40 5.27
N SER A 95 -16.32 16.78 4.82
CA SER A 95 -17.53 17.47 4.41
C SER A 95 -18.10 18.45 5.42
N PRO A 96 -18.10 18.20 6.76
CA PRO A 96 -18.61 19.18 7.74
C PRO A 96 -17.73 20.43 7.92
N ALA A 97 -16.56 20.53 7.28
CA ALA A 97 -15.74 21.74 7.33
C ALA A 97 -16.51 22.91 6.71
N THR A 98 -16.51 24.05 7.38
CA THR A 98 -17.13 25.27 6.86
C THR A 98 -16.23 25.96 5.81
N ALA A 99 -16.82 26.78 4.96
CA ALA A 99 -16.07 27.63 4.03
C ALA A 99 -15.09 28.56 4.76
N GLU A 100 -15.49 29.12 5.91
CA GLU A 100 -14.60 29.91 6.76
C GLU A 100 -13.35 29.14 7.22
N MET A 101 -13.50 27.86 7.57
CA MET A 101 -12.35 27.04 7.94
C MET A 101 -11.42 26.81 6.74
N VAL A 102 -11.98 26.59 5.55
CA VAL A 102 -11.19 26.48 4.30
C VAL A 102 -10.42 27.78 4.06
N GLU A 103 -11.06 28.93 4.17
CA GLU A 103 -10.43 30.24 4.01
C GLU A 103 -9.29 30.45 5.01
N HIS A 104 -9.52 30.13 6.29
CA HIS A 104 -8.47 30.24 7.30
C HIS A 104 -7.27 29.34 7.00
N ILE A 105 -7.49 28.13 6.48
CA ILE A 105 -6.39 27.23 6.07
C ILE A 105 -5.64 27.81 4.86
N THR A 106 -6.35 28.28 3.84
CA THR A 106 -5.72 28.84 2.63
C THR A 106 -4.96 30.14 2.90
N ASN A 107 -5.27 30.84 3.98
CA ASN A 107 -4.54 32.04 4.40
C ASN A 107 -3.23 31.77 5.14
N ILE A 108 -3.02 30.53 5.63
CA ILE A 108 -1.84 30.18 6.42
C ILE A 108 -0.98 29.06 5.82
N ALA A 109 -1.49 28.33 4.85
CA ALA A 109 -0.79 27.23 4.18
C ALA A 109 -0.80 27.46 2.67
N ASP A 110 0.37 27.32 2.04
CA ASP A 110 0.55 27.46 0.60
C ASP A 110 0.17 26.19 -0.17
N ILE A 111 0.17 25.03 0.50
CA ILE A 111 -0.25 23.77 -0.09
C ILE A 111 -1.77 23.74 -0.36
N PRO A 112 -2.22 23.09 -1.46
CA PRO A 112 -3.62 23.11 -1.84
C PRO A 112 -4.53 22.47 -0.79
N VAL A 113 -5.70 23.09 -0.58
CA VAL A 113 -6.78 22.52 0.21
C VAL A 113 -7.69 21.70 -0.68
N ILE A 114 -7.90 20.45 -0.32
CA ILE A 114 -8.88 19.54 -0.88
C ILE A 114 -10.11 19.57 0.02
N ALA A 115 -11.22 20.10 -0.45
CA ALA A 115 -12.47 20.12 0.29
C ALA A 115 -13.35 18.93 -0.11
N THR A 116 -13.78 18.14 0.88
CA THR A 116 -14.74 17.06 0.65
C THR A 116 -16.16 17.63 0.59
N VAL A 117 -16.90 17.23 -0.42
CA VAL A 117 -18.30 17.59 -0.63
C VAL A 117 -19.15 16.37 -0.94
N VAL A 118 -20.43 16.40 -0.58
CA VAL A 118 -21.37 15.29 -0.77
C VAL A 118 -22.52 15.65 -1.74
N ARG A 119 -22.62 16.92 -2.13
CA ARG A 119 -23.62 17.48 -3.03
C ARG A 119 -23.04 18.66 -3.80
N CYS A 120 -23.69 19.02 -4.91
CA CYS A 120 -23.50 20.31 -5.58
C CYS A 120 -24.50 21.29 -5.00
N ASP A 121 -24.12 22.00 -3.94
CA ASP A 121 -24.95 22.93 -3.19
C ASP A 121 -24.17 24.22 -2.83
N ASP A 122 -24.83 25.13 -2.14
CA ASP A 122 -24.23 26.41 -1.75
C ASP A 122 -22.99 26.24 -0.87
N ASP A 123 -22.91 25.18 -0.05
CA ASP A 123 -21.74 24.86 0.76
C ASP A 123 -20.55 24.47 -0.11
N ALA A 124 -20.76 23.60 -1.11
CA ALA A 124 -19.71 23.23 -2.05
C ALA A 124 -19.18 24.44 -2.83
N HIS A 125 -20.08 25.31 -3.29
CA HIS A 125 -19.71 26.55 -3.97
C HIS A 125 -18.97 27.53 -3.03
N ALA A 126 -19.39 27.63 -1.77
CA ALA A 126 -18.74 28.47 -0.78
C ALA A 126 -17.30 28.00 -0.49
N LYS A 127 -17.05 26.69 -0.39
CA LYS A 127 -15.71 26.12 -0.19
C LYS A 127 -14.77 26.44 -1.37
N VAL A 128 -15.26 26.39 -2.61
CA VAL A 128 -14.47 26.81 -3.78
C VAL A 128 -14.13 28.29 -3.71
N ARG A 129 -15.11 29.15 -3.38
CA ARG A 129 -14.86 30.60 -3.22
C ARG A 129 -13.89 30.90 -2.07
N ALA A 130 -13.89 30.08 -1.02
CA ALA A 130 -12.96 30.16 0.11
C ALA A 130 -11.54 29.67 -0.21
N GLY A 131 -11.29 29.22 -1.44
CA GLY A 131 -9.95 28.88 -1.93
C GLY A 131 -9.64 27.41 -2.04
N ALA A 132 -10.60 26.49 -1.86
CA ALA A 132 -10.38 25.08 -2.16
C ALA A 132 -9.89 24.89 -3.62
N LYS A 133 -8.75 24.25 -3.79
CA LYS A 133 -8.11 24.06 -5.11
C LYS A 133 -8.50 22.73 -5.76
N ILE A 134 -9.02 21.80 -4.97
CA ILE A 134 -9.46 20.48 -5.42
C ILE A 134 -10.72 20.14 -4.65
N LEU A 135 -11.73 19.54 -5.28
CA LEU A 135 -12.87 18.96 -4.59
C LEU A 135 -12.79 17.44 -4.58
N ASN A 136 -13.00 16.85 -3.41
CA ASN A 136 -13.22 15.41 -3.23
C ASN A 136 -14.73 15.16 -3.15
N ILE A 137 -15.30 14.45 -4.13
CA ILE A 137 -16.72 14.16 -4.22
C ILE A 137 -17.03 12.82 -3.57
N ALA A 138 -17.53 12.84 -2.32
CA ALA A 138 -17.81 11.65 -1.52
C ALA A 138 -19.33 11.45 -1.34
N ALA A 139 -20.08 11.36 -2.42
CA ALA A 139 -21.54 11.29 -2.44
C ALA A 139 -22.10 9.86 -2.51
N GLY A 140 -21.28 8.84 -2.28
CA GLY A 140 -21.67 7.44 -2.36
C GLY A 140 -22.17 7.09 -3.76
N LYS A 141 -23.34 6.45 -3.87
CA LYS A 141 -23.96 6.09 -5.17
C LYS A 141 -24.28 7.29 -6.07
N ASN A 142 -24.42 8.48 -5.49
CA ASN A 142 -24.73 9.70 -6.23
C ASN A 142 -23.46 10.43 -6.74
N THR A 143 -22.27 9.89 -6.48
CA THR A 143 -21.00 10.52 -6.88
C THR A 143 -20.95 10.89 -8.37
N PRO A 144 -21.33 10.03 -9.33
CA PRO A 144 -21.32 10.40 -10.75
C PRO A 144 -22.26 11.57 -11.08
N GLN A 145 -23.43 11.64 -10.46
CA GLN A 145 -24.36 12.74 -10.65
C GLN A 145 -23.77 14.06 -10.15
N VAL A 146 -23.27 14.08 -8.93
CA VAL A 146 -22.66 15.27 -8.30
C VAL A 146 -21.45 15.75 -9.09
N LEU A 147 -20.63 14.83 -9.61
CA LEU A 147 -19.51 15.16 -10.50
C LEU A 147 -19.97 15.89 -11.75
N ARG A 148 -21.00 15.37 -12.46
CA ARG A 148 -21.54 16.02 -13.68
C ARG A 148 -22.11 17.42 -13.39
N GLU A 149 -22.75 17.61 -12.25
CA GLU A 149 -23.28 18.90 -11.83
C GLU A 149 -22.13 19.89 -11.51
N LEU A 150 -21.16 19.50 -10.68
CA LEU A 150 -20.01 20.35 -10.35
C LEU A 150 -19.15 20.67 -11.58
N ARG A 151 -18.99 19.73 -12.52
CA ARG A 151 -18.23 19.96 -13.75
C ARG A 151 -18.84 21.03 -14.64
N LYS A 152 -20.17 21.19 -14.64
CA LYS A 152 -20.84 22.29 -15.36
C LYS A 152 -20.47 23.66 -14.80
N HIS A 153 -20.33 23.75 -13.46
CA HIS A 153 -19.95 24.99 -12.80
C HIS A 153 -18.45 25.26 -12.81
N TYR A 154 -17.64 24.18 -12.77
CA TYR A 154 -16.19 24.25 -12.62
C TYR A 154 -15.47 23.39 -13.68
N PRO A 155 -15.42 23.84 -14.95
CA PRO A 155 -14.82 23.06 -16.04
C PRO A 155 -13.37 22.67 -15.81
N ASN A 156 -12.59 23.52 -15.14
CA ASN A 156 -11.16 23.39 -14.95
C ASN A 156 -10.72 23.03 -13.53
N LEU A 157 -11.64 23.03 -12.56
CA LEU A 157 -11.30 22.68 -11.18
C LEU A 157 -11.01 21.16 -11.10
N PRO A 158 -9.89 20.73 -10.52
CA PRO A 158 -9.66 19.32 -10.26
C PRO A 158 -10.73 18.71 -9.35
N LEU A 159 -11.43 17.70 -9.88
CA LEU A 159 -12.42 16.89 -9.15
C LEU A 159 -11.84 15.50 -8.95
N ILE A 160 -11.78 15.05 -7.71
CA ILE A 160 -11.37 13.69 -7.36
C ILE A 160 -12.53 12.96 -6.68
N ALA A 161 -12.61 11.65 -6.84
CA ALA A 161 -13.71 10.90 -6.25
C ALA A 161 -13.34 9.42 -6.01
N PRO A 162 -13.99 8.74 -5.05
CA PRO A 162 -13.93 7.29 -4.95
C PRO A 162 -14.48 6.63 -6.22
N GLY A 163 -13.71 5.71 -6.80
CA GLY A 163 -14.07 5.00 -8.05
C GLY A 163 -15.01 3.81 -7.84
N GLY A 164 -15.31 3.45 -6.58
CA GLY A 164 -16.06 2.23 -6.30
C GLY A 164 -15.16 0.98 -6.33
N LYS A 165 -15.79 -0.21 -6.42
CA LYS A 165 -15.09 -1.50 -6.29
C LYS A 165 -14.93 -2.26 -7.60
N THR A 166 -15.62 -1.85 -8.66
CA THR A 166 -15.63 -2.55 -9.96
C THR A 166 -15.05 -1.68 -11.06
N PRO A 167 -14.49 -2.28 -12.11
CA PRO A 167 -14.03 -1.57 -13.30
C PRO A 167 -15.06 -0.62 -13.88
N GLU A 168 -16.32 -1.07 -13.95
CA GLU A 168 -17.44 -0.29 -14.50
C GLU A 168 -17.70 0.97 -13.67
N SER A 169 -17.69 0.85 -12.33
CA SER A 169 -17.91 1.99 -11.43
C SER A 169 -16.76 3.01 -11.51
N ILE A 170 -15.53 2.56 -11.72
CA ILE A 170 -14.38 3.43 -11.95
C ILE A 170 -14.56 4.21 -13.25
N ARG A 171 -14.85 3.52 -14.36
CA ARG A 171 -15.10 4.17 -15.67
C ARG A 171 -16.28 5.14 -15.64
N GLU A 172 -17.37 4.78 -14.95
CA GLU A 172 -18.52 5.68 -14.77
C GLU A 172 -18.12 6.97 -14.03
N THR A 173 -17.31 6.85 -12.97
CA THR A 173 -16.84 8.01 -12.21
C THR A 173 -15.92 8.91 -13.04
N ILE A 174 -15.04 8.33 -13.86
CA ILE A 174 -14.18 9.06 -14.79
C ILE A 174 -15.02 9.76 -15.87
N ALA A 175 -15.95 9.03 -16.49
CA ALA A 175 -16.85 9.58 -17.52
C ALA A 175 -17.76 10.69 -16.97
N ALA A 176 -18.08 10.68 -15.68
CA ALA A 176 -18.81 11.74 -15.00
C ALA A 176 -17.98 13.02 -14.78
N GLY A 177 -16.67 13.00 -15.03
CA GLY A 177 -15.80 14.17 -14.98
C GLY A 177 -14.79 14.19 -13.83
N ALA A 178 -14.54 13.06 -13.15
CA ALA A 178 -13.42 12.96 -12.21
C ALA A 178 -12.08 13.05 -12.94
N ASN A 179 -11.17 13.88 -12.45
CA ASN A 179 -9.80 13.98 -12.95
C ASN A 179 -8.93 12.87 -12.39
N ALA A 180 -9.17 12.46 -11.15
CA ALA A 180 -8.42 11.38 -10.52
C ALA A 180 -9.33 10.55 -9.62
N ILE A 181 -8.95 9.31 -9.43
CA ILE A 181 -9.72 8.32 -8.67
C ILE A 181 -9.05 8.02 -7.34
N ILE A 182 -9.83 8.10 -6.27
CA ILE A 182 -9.46 7.61 -4.95
C ILE A 182 -9.84 6.13 -4.88
N TRP A 183 -8.86 5.28 -4.64
CA TRP A 183 -9.05 3.85 -4.52
C TRP A 183 -8.66 3.34 -3.14
N THR A 184 -9.55 2.55 -2.53
CA THR A 184 -9.30 1.92 -1.24
C THR A 184 -8.73 0.52 -1.46
N PRO A 185 -7.46 0.28 -1.11
CA PRO A 185 -6.83 -1.02 -1.27
C PRO A 185 -7.38 -2.02 -0.23
N PRO A 186 -7.18 -3.34 -0.45
CA PRO A 186 -7.27 -4.30 0.64
C PRO A 186 -6.31 -3.93 1.77
N SER A 187 -6.71 -4.16 3.01
CA SER A 187 -5.79 -3.98 4.15
C SER A 187 -4.64 -4.99 4.11
N ALA A 188 -3.50 -4.68 4.77
CA ALA A 188 -2.40 -5.62 4.89
C ALA A 188 -2.85 -6.96 5.49
N GLN A 189 -3.78 -6.94 6.44
CA GLN A 189 -4.36 -8.15 7.04
C GLN A 189 -5.16 -8.98 6.00
N GLN A 190 -5.95 -8.34 5.14
CA GLN A 190 -6.67 -9.03 4.06
C GLN A 190 -5.69 -9.65 3.06
N LEU A 191 -4.69 -8.88 2.61
CA LEU A 191 -3.65 -9.37 1.70
C LEU A 191 -2.90 -10.57 2.28
N GLN A 192 -2.57 -10.53 3.58
CA GLN A 192 -1.93 -11.65 4.26
C GLN A 192 -2.85 -12.88 4.32
N THR A 193 -4.13 -12.69 4.64
CA THR A 193 -5.12 -13.77 4.66
C THR A 193 -5.24 -14.44 3.30
N ASP A 194 -5.37 -13.65 2.22
CA ASP A 194 -5.48 -14.16 0.84
C ASP A 194 -4.21 -14.92 0.43
N MET A 195 -3.04 -14.40 0.81
CA MET A 195 -1.76 -15.05 0.53
C MET A 195 -1.63 -16.39 1.26
N MET A 196 -2.02 -16.45 2.53
CA MET A 196 -2.02 -17.70 3.30
C MET A 196 -3.01 -18.73 2.74
N GLN A 197 -4.17 -18.30 2.23
CA GLN A 197 -5.11 -19.19 1.55
C GLN A 197 -4.52 -19.75 0.26
N ARG A 198 -3.84 -18.93 -0.56
CA ARG A 198 -3.13 -19.38 -1.76
C ARG A 198 -2.05 -20.40 -1.43
N TYR A 199 -1.26 -20.16 -0.38
CA TYR A 199 -0.21 -21.11 0.04
C TYR A 199 -0.78 -22.45 0.52
N ARG A 200 -1.90 -22.44 1.25
CA ARG A 200 -2.61 -23.68 1.64
C ARG A 200 -3.08 -24.44 0.40
N LYS A 201 -3.75 -23.75 -0.53
CA LYS A 201 -4.21 -24.37 -1.77
C LYS A 201 -3.06 -24.92 -2.62
N MET A 202 -1.96 -24.19 -2.76
CA MET A 202 -0.77 -24.69 -3.46
C MET A 202 -0.20 -25.96 -2.80
N LYS A 203 -0.29 -26.09 -1.47
CA LYS A 203 0.12 -27.32 -0.77
C LYS A 203 -0.89 -28.46 -0.93
N GLU A 204 -2.18 -28.17 -0.99
CA GLU A 204 -3.25 -29.15 -1.24
C GLU A 204 -3.16 -29.69 -2.68
N ASP A 205 -2.91 -28.82 -3.66
CA ASP A 205 -2.77 -29.16 -5.08
C ASP A 205 -1.43 -29.86 -5.39
N ALA A 206 -0.37 -29.64 -4.59
CA ALA A 206 0.90 -30.34 -4.68
C ALA A 206 0.77 -31.71 -3.99
N THR A 207 0.50 -32.75 -4.78
CA THR A 207 0.35 -34.15 -4.39
C THR A 207 1.55 -34.71 -3.62
N PRO A 208 1.43 -35.79 -2.83
CA PRO A 208 1.05 -35.82 -1.44
C PRO A 208 2.14 -35.27 -0.55
N VAL A 209 1.81 -34.36 0.32
CA VAL A 209 2.68 -33.96 1.43
C VAL A 209 2.94 -35.20 2.28
N ILE A 210 4.16 -35.71 2.21
CA ILE A 210 4.70 -36.50 3.30
C ILE A 210 4.46 -35.66 4.56
N SER A 211 3.68 -36.17 5.51
CA SER A 211 3.40 -35.42 6.73
C SER A 211 4.74 -35.08 7.42
N HIS A 212 4.78 -34.01 8.22
CA HIS A 212 5.97 -33.67 9.00
C HIS A 212 6.45 -34.85 9.87
N ASP A 213 5.54 -35.79 10.18
CA ASP A 213 5.80 -37.00 10.91
C ASP A 213 6.50 -38.08 10.04
N ASP A 214 6.48 -37.95 8.70
CA ASP A 214 7.10 -38.88 7.76
C ASP A 214 8.50 -38.42 7.28
N VAL A 215 8.93 -37.20 7.63
CA VAL A 215 10.33 -36.78 7.39
C VAL A 215 11.18 -37.36 8.53
N PRO A 216 12.08 -38.33 8.25
CA PRO A 216 12.91 -38.91 9.27
C PRO A 216 13.67 -37.80 10.01
N ILE A 217 13.75 -37.90 11.34
CA ILE A 217 14.52 -36.96 12.18
C ILE A 217 15.94 -36.78 11.63
N ILE A 218 16.49 -37.81 10.99
CA ILE A 218 17.79 -37.83 10.31
C ILE A 218 17.87 -36.76 9.21
N ASP A 219 16.83 -36.54 8.40
CA ASP A 219 16.84 -35.53 7.31
C ASP A 219 16.76 -34.09 7.89
N GLN A 220 16.10 -33.91 9.02
CA GLN A 220 16.02 -32.60 9.70
C GLN A 220 17.36 -32.24 10.37
N VAL A 221 18.03 -33.20 10.99
CA VAL A 221 19.35 -33.03 11.62
C VAL A 221 20.40 -32.78 10.54
N ALA A 222 20.37 -33.53 9.44
CA ALA A 222 21.28 -33.35 8.30
C ALA A 222 21.15 -31.96 7.66
N ALA A 223 19.93 -31.45 7.47
CA ALA A 223 19.69 -30.12 6.93
C ALA A 223 20.21 -29.02 7.87
N ALA A 224 20.05 -29.19 9.19
CA ALA A 224 20.56 -28.25 10.18
C ALA A 224 22.09 -28.24 10.26
N GLU A 225 22.75 -29.40 10.21
CA GLU A 225 24.23 -29.51 10.26
C GLU A 225 24.87 -28.99 8.96
N VAL A 226 24.29 -29.25 7.77
CA VAL A 226 24.74 -28.67 6.49
C VAL A 226 24.63 -27.15 6.51
N SER A 227 23.53 -26.61 6.99
CA SER A 227 23.34 -25.14 7.12
C SER A 227 24.34 -24.49 8.10
N GLN A 228 24.79 -25.21 9.13
CA GLN A 228 25.83 -24.71 10.03
C GLN A 228 27.21 -24.66 9.36
N VAL A 229 27.52 -25.63 8.51
CA VAL A 229 28.80 -25.66 7.75
C VAL A 229 28.81 -24.58 6.65
N GLU A 230 27.70 -24.34 5.98
CA GLU A 230 27.58 -23.29 4.96
C GLU A 230 27.73 -21.87 5.54
N ASN A 231 27.41 -21.67 6.83
CA ASN A 231 27.53 -20.39 7.51
C ASN A 231 28.89 -20.19 8.23
N MET A 232 29.82 -21.13 8.11
CA MET A 232 31.19 -20.97 8.66
C MET A 232 32.00 -20.00 7.79
N ASN A 233 32.87 -19.24 8.44
CA ASN A 233 33.77 -18.30 7.76
C ASN A 233 34.63 -19.06 6.73
N PRO A 234 34.60 -18.68 5.43
CA PRO A 234 35.32 -19.40 4.37
C PRO A 234 36.86 -19.43 4.55
N ASP A 235 37.41 -18.58 5.41
CA ASP A 235 38.85 -18.50 5.67
C ASP A 235 39.33 -19.44 6.81
N VAL A 236 38.39 -20.14 7.46
CA VAL A 236 38.73 -21.10 8.54
C VAL A 236 38.65 -22.53 7.95
N PRO A 237 39.75 -23.33 8.04
CA PRO A 237 39.72 -24.72 7.56
C PRO A 237 38.74 -25.55 8.39
N ILE A 238 37.84 -26.23 7.69
CA ILE A 238 36.86 -27.14 8.34
C ILE A 238 37.62 -28.35 8.87
N PRO A 239 37.48 -28.73 10.17
CA PRO A 239 38.11 -29.90 10.70
C PRO A 239 37.72 -31.18 9.95
N ASP A 240 38.69 -32.09 9.75
CA ASP A 240 38.45 -33.33 9.01
C ASP A 240 37.34 -34.20 9.62
N GLU A 241 37.18 -34.18 10.94
CA GLU A 241 36.12 -34.86 11.69
C GLU A 241 34.71 -34.36 11.29
N VAL A 242 34.56 -33.06 10.99
CA VAL A 242 33.29 -32.44 10.53
C VAL A 242 33.00 -32.87 9.11
N ILE A 243 34.03 -32.92 8.25
CA ILE A 243 33.90 -33.34 6.84
C ILE A 243 33.48 -34.81 6.78
N GLU A 244 34.10 -35.69 7.54
CA GLU A 244 33.78 -37.12 7.61
C GLU A 244 32.37 -37.36 8.17
N ARG A 245 31.96 -36.58 9.17
CA ARG A 245 30.63 -36.67 9.75
C ARG A 245 29.55 -36.26 8.76
N VAL A 246 29.72 -35.13 8.05
CA VAL A 246 28.79 -34.64 7.04
C VAL A 246 28.71 -35.63 5.87
N ALA A 247 29.84 -36.21 5.44
CA ALA A 247 29.86 -37.20 4.40
C ALA A 247 29.10 -38.49 4.79
N SER A 248 29.25 -38.96 6.02
CA SER A 248 28.53 -40.12 6.56
C SER A 248 27.02 -39.89 6.67
N ILE A 249 26.61 -38.67 7.07
CA ILE A 249 25.19 -38.28 7.13
C ILE A 249 24.61 -38.23 5.71
N HIS A 250 25.33 -37.65 4.78
CA HIS A 250 24.90 -37.57 3.37
C HIS A 250 24.70 -38.94 2.75
N GLU A 251 25.65 -39.89 2.95
CA GLU A 251 25.55 -41.24 2.47
C GLU A 251 24.31 -41.98 3.01
N ARG A 252 24.02 -41.84 4.30
CA ARG A 252 22.82 -42.44 4.92
C ARG A 252 21.51 -41.82 4.41
N VAL A 253 21.50 -40.51 4.14
CA VAL A 253 20.33 -39.79 3.57
C VAL A 253 20.08 -40.28 2.15
N GLU A 254 21.11 -40.41 1.31
CA GLU A 254 20.99 -40.89 -0.07
C GLU A 254 20.58 -42.38 -0.14
N GLU A 255 21.11 -43.21 0.77
CA GLU A 255 20.70 -44.63 0.89
C GLU A 255 19.23 -44.75 1.29
N HIS A 256 18.77 -43.92 2.24
CA HIS A 256 17.37 -43.89 2.66
C HIS A 256 16.44 -43.38 1.52
N ARG A 257 16.86 -42.37 0.75
CA ARG A 257 16.14 -41.87 -0.42
C ARG A 257 16.06 -42.91 -1.53
N ALA A 258 17.15 -43.60 -1.81
CA ALA A 258 17.20 -44.65 -2.80
C ALA A 258 16.26 -45.84 -2.46
N ASN A 259 16.21 -46.24 -1.17
CA ASN A 259 15.31 -47.29 -0.69
C ASN A 259 13.83 -46.93 -0.80
N ARG A 260 13.50 -45.62 -0.88
CA ARG A 260 12.12 -45.10 -1.08
C ARG A 260 11.82 -44.72 -2.54
N GLY A 261 12.74 -44.97 -3.50
CA GLY A 261 12.58 -44.63 -4.92
C GLY A 261 12.57 -43.11 -5.19
N LEU A 262 13.10 -42.28 -4.27
CA LEU A 262 13.21 -40.83 -4.43
C LEU A 262 14.47 -40.46 -5.22
N LYS A 263 14.42 -39.35 -5.99
CA LYS A 263 15.59 -38.83 -6.71
C LYS A 263 16.67 -38.35 -5.73
N PRO A 264 17.98 -38.44 -6.12
CA PRO A 264 19.08 -37.92 -5.31
C PRO A 264 18.89 -36.45 -4.96
N SER A 265 19.38 -36.03 -3.79
CA SER A 265 19.32 -34.64 -3.40
C SER A 265 20.26 -33.76 -4.24
N LEU A 266 19.83 -32.51 -4.55
CA LEU A 266 20.67 -31.58 -5.33
C LEU A 266 21.98 -31.18 -4.61
N HIS A 267 22.06 -31.38 -3.29
CA HIS A 267 23.23 -31.02 -2.48
C HIS A 267 24.42 -31.96 -2.64
N GLY A 268 24.23 -33.18 -3.21
CA GLY A 268 25.32 -34.15 -3.47
C GLY A 268 26.31 -33.71 -4.54
N PHE A 269 26.04 -32.70 -5.33
CA PHE A 269 26.92 -32.23 -6.41
C PHE A 269 28.10 -31.36 -5.93
N PHE A 270 27.96 -30.66 -4.79
CA PHE A 270 28.97 -29.71 -4.31
C PHE A 270 30.18 -30.37 -3.62
N PHE A 271 30.03 -31.58 -3.06
CA PHE A 271 31.11 -32.26 -2.33
C PHE A 271 32.02 -33.13 -3.20
N ARG A 272 31.64 -33.43 -4.44
CA ARG A 272 32.53 -34.23 -5.39
C ARG A 272 33.66 -33.42 -6.02
N GLY A 273 33.68 -32.09 -5.87
CA GLY A 273 34.64 -31.18 -6.52
C GLY A 273 35.89 -30.79 -5.70
N LYS A 274 36.03 -31.21 -4.44
CA LYS A 274 37.19 -30.85 -3.59
C LYS A 274 38.01 -32.05 -3.13
N LYS A 275 38.25 -33.03 -3.97
CA LYS A 275 39.39 -33.94 -3.86
C LYS A 275 40.38 -33.56 -4.96
N ARG A 276 41.19 -32.54 -4.66
CA ARG A 276 42.58 -32.38 -5.17
C ARG A 276 43.30 -31.37 -4.31
#